data_dfb973769d997d1f565f4e39977d8b72
#
_entry.id   dfb973769d997d1f565f4e39977d8b72
#
_cell.length_a   1.000
_cell.length_b   1.000
_cell.length_c   1.000
_cell.angle_alpha   90.00
_cell.angle_beta   90.00
_cell.angle_gamma   90.00
#
_symmetry.space_group_name_H-M   'P 1'
#
loop_
_entity.id
_entity.type
_entity.pdbx_description
1 polymer ?
#
loop_
_entity_poly.entity_id
_entity_poly.type
_entity_poly.pdbx_seq_one_letter_code
_entity_poly.pdbx_strand_id
1 'polypeptide(L)'
;MVRTFAAIDVGSFELELGIYEITDKGNVRSVDQVKHMIALGKDTYNTGKISYRLVEEMCEVLQDFVRIMKEYQVKEYRAYATSAMREARNSQIVLEQLRVRTGIDVKIISNSEQRFISYKAIAAKDAEFQKNIQRGTAIVDVGFGSMQASLFDKDALVSTQNLPLGVLRLRELIAHEKLTQQGAQNLIAELIDNELVTYRKIY
;
A
#
# COMPACT_ATOMS: atom_id res chain seq x y z
N MET A 1 9.82 -20.50 -21.36
CA MET A 1 9.39 -19.23 -21.99
C MET A 1 9.44 -18.15 -20.93
N VAL A 2 9.76 -16.90 -21.28
CA VAL A 2 9.73 -15.75 -20.36
C VAL A 2 8.54 -14.88 -20.75
N ARG A 3 7.75 -14.45 -19.77
CA ARG A 3 6.63 -13.51 -19.98
C ARG A 3 6.83 -12.25 -19.15
N THR A 4 6.43 -11.12 -19.70
CA THR A 4 6.44 -9.84 -19.00
C THR A 4 5.13 -9.62 -18.27
N PHE A 5 5.24 -9.12 -17.04
CA PHE A 5 4.12 -8.82 -16.15
C PHE A 5 4.31 -7.43 -15.53
N ALA A 6 3.23 -6.68 -15.35
CA ALA A 6 3.26 -5.43 -14.64
C ALA A 6 2.44 -5.48 -13.35
N ALA A 7 2.97 -4.86 -12.31
CA ALA A 7 2.26 -4.59 -11.07
C ALA A 7 2.12 -3.08 -10.88
N ILE A 8 0.90 -2.61 -10.65
CA ILE A 8 0.59 -1.20 -10.37
C ILE A 8 0.08 -1.11 -8.94
N ASP A 9 0.74 -0.31 -8.12
CA ASP A 9 0.28 0.07 -6.78
C ASP A 9 -0.23 1.51 -6.77
N VAL A 10 -1.49 1.68 -6.42
CA VAL A 10 -2.13 2.98 -6.18
C VAL A 10 -2.13 3.21 -4.68
N GLY A 11 -1.00 3.68 -4.18
CA GLY A 11 -0.76 3.93 -2.76
C GLY A 11 -1.35 5.25 -2.26
N SER A 12 -1.22 5.50 -0.96
CA SER A 12 -1.71 6.75 -0.35
C SER A 12 -0.83 7.97 -0.66
N PHE A 13 0.44 7.73 -1.01
CA PHE A 13 1.42 8.80 -1.26
C PHE A 13 2.02 8.74 -2.66
N GLU A 14 2.11 7.58 -3.24
CA GLU A 14 2.72 7.36 -4.56
C GLU A 14 1.91 6.38 -5.40
N LEU A 15 2.04 6.53 -6.72
CA LEU A 15 1.68 5.52 -7.71
C LEU A 15 2.96 4.84 -8.15
N GLU A 16 2.95 3.52 -8.22
CA GLU A 16 4.13 2.74 -8.60
C GLU A 16 3.76 1.76 -9.71
N LEU A 17 4.61 1.69 -10.74
CA LEU A 17 4.62 0.66 -11.76
C LEU A 17 5.88 -0.16 -11.63
N GLY A 18 5.76 -1.47 -11.42
CA GLY A 18 6.85 -2.42 -11.52
C GLY A 18 6.70 -3.32 -12.75
N ILE A 19 7.77 -3.47 -13.53
CA ILE A 19 7.85 -4.39 -14.67
C ILE A 19 8.71 -5.59 -14.27
N TYR A 20 8.18 -6.78 -14.52
CA TYR A 20 8.80 -8.05 -14.12
C TYR A 20 8.84 -9.03 -15.27
N GLU A 21 9.90 -9.82 -15.30
CA GLU A 21 9.96 -11.04 -16.11
C GLU A 21 9.70 -12.26 -15.23
N ILE A 22 8.80 -13.12 -15.70
CA ILE A 22 8.42 -14.35 -15.01
C ILE A 22 8.75 -15.54 -15.93
N THR A 23 9.56 -16.47 -15.43
CA THR A 23 9.89 -17.71 -16.14
C THR A 23 8.85 -18.79 -15.89
N ASP A 24 8.79 -19.83 -16.75
CA ASP A 24 7.92 -21.01 -16.55
C ASP A 24 8.19 -21.75 -15.22
N LYS A 25 9.38 -21.58 -14.65
CA LYS A 25 9.76 -22.14 -13.34
C LYS A 25 9.30 -21.26 -12.17
N GLY A 26 8.61 -20.15 -12.44
CA GLY A 26 8.12 -19.23 -11.40
C GLY A 26 9.18 -18.25 -10.87
N ASN A 27 10.39 -18.20 -11.43
CA ASN A 27 11.38 -17.20 -11.04
C ASN A 27 10.92 -15.82 -11.53
N VAL A 28 10.97 -14.83 -10.64
CA VAL A 28 10.60 -13.45 -10.91
C VAL A 28 11.85 -12.57 -10.89
N ARG A 29 12.06 -11.79 -11.95
CA ARG A 29 13.13 -10.79 -12.06
C ARG A 29 12.49 -9.41 -12.24
N SER A 30 12.87 -8.44 -11.41
CA SER A 30 12.52 -7.04 -11.62
C SER A 30 13.31 -6.50 -12.81
N VAL A 31 12.61 -5.85 -13.73
CA VAL A 31 13.19 -5.26 -14.95
C VAL A 31 13.26 -3.76 -14.83
N ASP A 32 12.13 -3.13 -14.40
CA ASP A 32 12.03 -1.68 -14.26
C ASP A 32 11.03 -1.30 -13.16
N GLN A 33 11.16 -0.09 -12.63
CA GLN A 33 10.30 0.45 -11.60
C GLN A 33 10.16 1.96 -11.78
N VAL A 34 8.93 2.44 -11.88
CA VAL A 34 8.60 3.87 -12.02
C VAL A 34 7.69 4.28 -10.88
N LYS A 35 8.01 5.40 -10.23
CA LYS A 35 7.22 5.97 -9.13
C LYS A 35 6.83 7.41 -9.43
N HIS A 36 5.62 7.75 -9.05
CA HIS A 36 5.11 9.11 -9.10
C HIS A 36 4.47 9.49 -7.75
N MET A 37 4.94 10.56 -7.13
CA MET A 37 4.39 11.05 -5.85
C MET A 37 3.13 11.86 -6.09
N ILE A 38 2.00 11.45 -5.49
CA ILE A 38 0.69 12.08 -5.70
C ILE A 38 -0.05 12.46 -4.41
N ALA A 39 0.33 11.90 -3.27
CA ALA A 39 -0.24 12.19 -1.94
C ALA A 39 -1.78 12.10 -1.85
N LEU A 40 -2.39 11.05 -2.43
CA LEU A 40 -3.85 10.81 -2.40
C LEU A 40 -4.41 10.82 -0.97
N GLY A 41 -3.63 10.28 -0.02
CA GLY A 41 -4.02 10.23 1.38
C GLY A 41 -4.25 11.59 2.02
N LYS A 42 -3.59 12.65 1.53
CA LYS A 42 -3.80 14.01 2.03
C LYS A 42 -5.26 14.43 1.87
N ASP A 43 -5.83 14.23 0.69
CA ASP A 43 -7.23 14.55 0.43
C ASP A 43 -8.17 13.62 1.22
N THR A 44 -7.94 12.32 1.14
CA THR A 44 -8.82 11.32 1.78
C THR A 44 -8.85 11.50 3.29
N TYR A 45 -7.71 11.67 3.96
CA TYR A 45 -7.65 11.75 5.42
C TYR A 45 -8.17 13.09 5.97
N ASN A 46 -8.08 14.17 5.19
CA ASN A 46 -8.58 15.48 5.60
C ASN A 46 -10.05 15.71 5.22
N THR A 47 -10.48 15.24 4.05
CA THR A 47 -11.81 15.57 3.50
C THR A 47 -12.72 14.35 3.33
N GLY A 48 -12.18 13.14 3.39
CA GLY A 48 -12.87 11.88 3.10
C GLY A 48 -13.14 11.66 1.62
N LYS A 49 -12.53 12.43 0.71
CA LYS A 49 -12.72 12.32 -0.75
C LYS A 49 -11.42 12.62 -1.47
N ILE A 50 -11.23 12.06 -2.65
CA ILE A 50 -10.16 12.40 -3.60
C ILE A 50 -10.67 13.52 -4.49
N SER A 51 -9.92 14.63 -4.58
CA SER A 51 -10.28 15.79 -5.40
C SER A 51 -10.19 15.47 -6.90
N TYR A 52 -10.95 16.20 -7.68
CA TYR A 52 -10.93 16.09 -9.13
C TYR A 52 -9.53 16.33 -9.71
N ARG A 53 -8.78 17.30 -9.18
CA ARG A 53 -7.40 17.58 -9.57
C ARG A 53 -6.50 16.35 -9.43
N LEU A 54 -6.60 15.62 -8.31
CA LEU A 54 -5.82 14.40 -8.11
C LEU A 54 -6.28 13.26 -9.04
N VAL A 55 -7.58 13.19 -9.37
CA VAL A 55 -8.09 12.22 -10.35
C VAL A 55 -7.50 12.49 -11.73
N GLU A 56 -7.41 13.77 -12.15
CA GLU A 56 -6.76 14.15 -13.41
C GLU A 56 -5.29 13.71 -13.42
N GLU A 57 -4.55 14.06 -12.39
CA GLU A 57 -3.14 13.67 -12.23
C GLU A 57 -2.95 12.15 -12.26
N MET A 58 -3.81 11.39 -11.55
CA MET A 58 -3.82 9.91 -11.61
C MET A 58 -4.02 9.39 -13.02
N CYS A 59 -4.96 9.98 -13.78
CA CYS A 59 -5.22 9.56 -15.15
C CYS A 59 -4.00 9.79 -16.06
N GLU A 60 -3.33 10.93 -15.94
CA GLU A 60 -2.12 11.25 -16.70
C GLU A 60 -1.00 10.23 -16.39
N VAL A 61 -0.73 9.99 -15.11
CA VAL A 61 0.29 9.03 -14.67
C VAL A 61 -0.03 7.61 -15.14
N LEU A 62 -1.28 7.16 -15.01
CA LEU A 62 -1.66 5.84 -15.47
C LEU A 62 -1.62 5.69 -16.99
N GLN A 63 -1.86 6.76 -17.76
CA GLN A 63 -1.65 6.76 -19.21
C GLN A 63 -0.17 6.61 -19.56
N ASP A 64 0.74 7.23 -18.78
CA ASP A 64 2.19 7.02 -18.92
C ASP A 64 2.55 5.57 -18.62
N PHE A 65 2.00 4.98 -17.55
CA PHE A 65 2.19 3.57 -17.25
C PHE A 65 1.70 2.65 -18.37
N VAL A 66 0.57 2.97 -19.02
CA VAL A 66 0.11 2.22 -20.22
C VAL A 66 1.12 2.30 -21.35
N ARG A 67 1.75 3.47 -21.59
CA ARG A 67 2.79 3.61 -22.63
C ARG A 67 4.01 2.75 -22.31
N ILE A 68 4.50 2.83 -21.07
CA ILE A 68 5.63 2.02 -20.61
C ILE A 68 5.32 0.52 -20.73
N MET A 69 4.17 0.06 -20.27
CA MET A 69 3.77 -1.34 -20.41
C MET A 69 3.73 -1.82 -21.87
N LYS A 70 3.35 -0.95 -22.81
CA LYS A 70 3.39 -1.26 -24.25
C LYS A 70 4.83 -1.42 -24.76
N GLU A 71 5.75 -0.53 -24.38
CA GLU A 71 7.16 -0.59 -24.73
C GLU A 71 7.82 -1.88 -24.25
N TYR A 72 7.50 -2.30 -23.03
CA TYR A 72 7.97 -3.58 -22.44
C TYR A 72 7.18 -4.80 -22.94
N GLN A 73 6.21 -4.63 -23.82
CA GLN A 73 5.34 -5.70 -24.36
C GLN A 73 4.69 -6.52 -23.25
N VAL A 74 4.25 -5.86 -22.17
CA VAL A 74 3.58 -6.49 -21.04
C VAL A 74 2.35 -7.27 -21.50
N LYS A 75 2.25 -8.53 -21.11
CA LYS A 75 1.15 -9.44 -21.48
C LYS A 75 0.01 -9.44 -20.48
N GLU A 76 0.33 -9.27 -19.21
CA GLU A 76 -0.63 -9.25 -18.11
C GLU A 76 -0.21 -8.22 -17.08
N TYR A 77 -1.18 -7.61 -16.42
CA TYR A 77 -0.93 -6.72 -15.30
C TYR A 77 -1.89 -6.98 -14.13
N ARG A 78 -1.53 -6.46 -12.97
CA ARG A 78 -2.44 -6.28 -11.84
C ARG A 78 -2.28 -4.85 -11.32
N ALA A 79 -3.40 -4.20 -11.01
CA ALA A 79 -3.42 -2.87 -10.45
C ALA A 79 -4.26 -2.89 -9.17
N TYR A 80 -3.63 -2.54 -8.05
CA TYR A 80 -4.28 -2.53 -6.75
C TYR A 80 -4.22 -1.14 -6.12
N ALA A 81 -5.31 -0.78 -5.43
CA ALA A 81 -5.38 0.43 -4.63
C ALA A 81 -5.56 0.06 -3.14
N THR A 82 -4.94 0.86 -2.28
CA THR A 82 -4.85 0.60 -0.86
C THR A 82 -5.60 1.64 -0.01
N SER A 83 -5.09 2.03 1.16
CA SER A 83 -5.83 2.74 2.20
C SER A 83 -6.49 4.04 1.75
N ALA A 84 -5.82 4.92 1.02
CA ALA A 84 -6.42 6.19 0.60
C ALA A 84 -7.67 5.98 -0.28
N MET A 85 -7.56 5.08 -1.28
CA MET A 85 -8.69 4.76 -2.15
C MET A 85 -9.79 3.99 -1.41
N ARG A 86 -9.40 3.07 -0.50
CA ARG A 86 -10.34 2.26 0.29
C ARG A 86 -11.21 3.11 1.22
N GLU A 87 -10.65 4.19 1.78
CA GLU A 87 -11.33 5.08 2.72
C GLU A 87 -12.06 6.25 2.02
N ALA A 88 -11.76 6.54 0.77
CA ALA A 88 -12.40 7.63 0.04
C ALA A 88 -13.86 7.32 -0.28
N ARG A 89 -14.77 8.21 0.13
CA ARG A 89 -16.23 8.09 -0.11
C ARG A 89 -16.62 8.12 -1.59
N ASN A 90 -15.76 8.67 -2.45
CA ASN A 90 -15.98 8.75 -3.89
C ASN A 90 -15.13 7.74 -4.69
N SER A 91 -14.58 6.73 -4.04
CA SER A 91 -13.68 5.75 -4.66
C SER A 91 -14.25 5.09 -5.91
N GLN A 92 -15.53 4.73 -5.93
CA GLN A 92 -16.16 4.09 -7.09
C GLN A 92 -16.20 5.00 -8.32
N ILE A 93 -16.48 6.29 -8.12
CA ILE A 93 -16.46 7.29 -9.20
C ILE A 93 -15.03 7.46 -9.72
N VAL A 94 -14.05 7.51 -8.81
CA VAL A 94 -12.63 7.63 -9.18
C VAL A 94 -12.19 6.41 -9.99
N LEU A 95 -12.46 5.20 -9.53
CA LEU A 95 -12.12 3.95 -10.23
C LEU A 95 -12.71 3.91 -11.64
N GLU A 96 -13.98 4.31 -11.80
CA GLU A 96 -14.62 4.36 -13.10
C GLU A 96 -13.96 5.39 -14.03
N GLN A 97 -13.59 6.57 -13.53
CA GLN A 97 -12.83 7.56 -14.29
C GLN A 97 -11.47 7.01 -14.75
N LEU A 98 -10.73 6.35 -13.86
CA LEU A 98 -9.46 5.72 -14.21
C LEU A 98 -9.65 4.67 -15.31
N ARG A 99 -10.63 3.79 -15.15
CA ARG A 99 -10.92 2.72 -16.10
C ARG A 99 -11.28 3.27 -17.50
N VAL A 100 -12.20 4.23 -17.55
CA VAL A 100 -12.69 4.80 -18.82
C VAL A 100 -11.59 5.58 -19.55
N ARG A 101 -10.77 6.32 -18.81
CA ARG A 101 -9.79 7.24 -19.39
C ARG A 101 -8.43 6.60 -19.69
N THR A 102 -8.06 5.55 -18.96
CA THR A 102 -6.74 4.93 -19.09
C THR A 102 -6.79 3.47 -19.56
N GLY A 103 -7.94 2.82 -19.45
CA GLY A 103 -8.10 1.39 -19.70
C GLY A 103 -7.55 0.50 -18.57
N ILE A 104 -7.04 1.09 -17.48
CA ILE A 104 -6.53 0.33 -16.32
C ILE A 104 -7.68 0.00 -15.37
N ASP A 105 -7.87 -1.30 -15.11
CA ASP A 105 -8.82 -1.80 -14.11
C ASP A 105 -8.12 -1.88 -12.75
N VAL A 106 -8.27 -0.83 -11.93
CA VAL A 106 -7.71 -0.76 -10.58
C VAL A 106 -8.68 -1.38 -9.58
N LYS A 107 -8.22 -2.33 -8.76
CA LYS A 107 -9.03 -2.99 -7.73
C LYS A 107 -8.62 -2.53 -6.34
N ILE A 108 -9.59 -2.11 -5.53
CA ILE A 108 -9.34 -1.84 -4.12
C ILE A 108 -9.21 -3.17 -3.40
N ILE A 109 -8.09 -3.38 -2.72
CA ILE A 109 -7.88 -4.57 -1.88
C ILE A 109 -8.16 -4.28 -0.41
N SER A 110 -8.69 -5.27 0.28
CA SER A 110 -8.89 -5.22 1.72
C SER A 110 -7.57 -5.22 2.50
N ASN A 111 -7.60 -4.83 3.78
CA ASN A 111 -6.43 -4.94 4.65
C ASN A 111 -5.91 -6.39 4.74
N SER A 112 -6.80 -7.37 4.72
CA SER A 112 -6.42 -8.79 4.78
C SER A 112 -5.74 -9.27 3.50
N GLU A 113 -6.23 -8.87 2.33
CA GLU A 113 -5.59 -9.16 1.04
C GLU A 113 -4.22 -8.50 0.95
N GLN A 114 -4.11 -7.21 1.35
CA GLN A 114 -2.84 -6.50 1.37
C GLN A 114 -1.81 -7.23 2.24
N ARG A 115 -2.18 -7.61 3.48
CA ARG A 115 -1.31 -8.40 4.37
C ARG A 115 -0.88 -9.72 3.76
N PHE A 116 -1.81 -10.45 3.17
CA PHE A 116 -1.50 -11.73 2.54
C PHE A 116 -0.48 -11.59 1.40
N ILE A 117 -0.60 -10.54 0.59
CA ILE A 117 0.38 -10.21 -0.46
C ILE A 117 1.74 -9.88 0.16
N SER A 118 1.78 -9.05 1.23
CA SER A 118 3.01 -8.71 1.94
C SER A 118 3.70 -9.95 2.52
N TYR A 119 2.95 -10.85 3.17
CA TYR A 119 3.53 -12.08 3.71
C TYR A 119 4.11 -12.99 2.62
N LYS A 120 3.41 -13.13 1.50
CA LYS A 120 3.93 -13.89 0.35
C LYS A 120 5.21 -13.26 -0.21
N ALA A 121 5.28 -11.94 -0.27
CA ALA A 121 6.47 -11.25 -0.76
C ALA A 121 7.66 -11.44 0.19
N ILE A 122 7.45 -11.39 1.51
CA ILE A 122 8.48 -11.66 2.52
C ILE A 122 8.93 -13.12 2.40
N ALA A 123 8.00 -14.07 2.41
CA ALA A 123 8.29 -15.50 2.33
C ALA A 123 9.05 -15.89 1.04
N ALA A 124 8.81 -15.17 -0.05
CA ALA A 124 9.53 -15.40 -1.31
C ALA A 124 10.96 -14.85 -1.32
N LYS A 125 11.27 -13.86 -0.47
CA LYS A 125 12.59 -13.21 -0.40
C LYS A 125 13.44 -13.67 0.76
N ASP A 126 12.80 -14.06 1.87
CA ASP A 126 13.46 -14.47 3.11
C ASP A 126 13.40 -15.99 3.26
N ALA A 127 14.53 -16.66 3.03
CA ALA A 127 14.66 -18.10 3.19
C ALA A 127 14.46 -18.57 4.66
N GLU A 128 14.60 -17.67 5.63
CA GLU A 128 14.40 -17.98 7.05
C GLU A 128 12.98 -17.65 7.55
N PHE A 129 12.13 -17.08 6.72
CA PHE A 129 10.79 -16.66 7.10
C PHE A 129 10.01 -17.77 7.83
N GLN A 130 9.98 -18.98 7.28
CA GLN A 130 9.32 -20.15 7.88
C GLN A 130 9.90 -20.49 9.27
N LYS A 131 11.20 -20.33 9.45
CA LYS A 131 11.87 -20.59 10.72
C LYS A 131 11.61 -19.50 11.76
N ASN A 132 11.49 -18.25 11.29
CA ASN A 132 11.23 -17.11 12.14
C ASN A 132 9.81 -17.15 12.72
N ILE A 133 8.78 -17.46 11.92
CA ILE A 133 7.39 -17.50 12.38
C ILE A 133 7.09 -18.62 13.39
N GLN A 134 7.99 -19.60 13.57
CA GLN A 134 7.89 -20.64 14.59
C GLN A 134 8.22 -20.16 16.00
N ARG A 135 8.87 -19.00 16.14
CA ARG A 135 9.48 -18.55 17.41
C ARG A 135 8.84 -17.31 18.02
N GLY A 136 7.57 -17.04 17.75
CA GLY A 136 6.94 -15.83 18.25
C GLY A 136 7.49 -14.58 17.54
N THR A 137 7.07 -14.36 16.29
CA THR A 137 7.57 -13.26 15.44
C THR A 137 6.48 -12.23 15.21
N ALA A 138 6.84 -10.94 15.37
CA ALA A 138 6.00 -9.83 14.95
C ALA A 138 6.45 -9.30 13.58
N ILE A 139 5.51 -9.17 12.65
CA ILE A 139 5.70 -8.44 11.39
C ILE A 139 4.97 -7.12 11.51
N VAL A 140 5.71 -6.02 11.38
CA VAL A 140 5.17 -4.66 11.38
C VAL A 140 5.45 -4.03 10.03
N ASP A 141 4.38 -3.73 9.30
CA ASP A 141 4.42 -3.06 7.99
C ASP A 141 3.92 -1.62 8.17
N VAL A 142 4.79 -0.64 7.98
CA VAL A 142 4.49 0.79 8.14
C VAL A 142 4.38 1.43 6.77
N GLY A 143 3.13 1.64 6.33
CA GLY A 143 2.83 2.33 5.09
C GLY A 143 2.54 3.83 5.28
N PHE A 144 2.20 4.50 4.18
CA PHE A 144 1.83 5.92 4.22
C PHE A 144 0.45 6.18 4.84
N GLY A 145 -0.50 5.27 4.67
CA GLY A 145 -1.86 5.43 5.15
C GLY A 145 -2.19 4.66 6.43
N SER A 146 -1.49 3.58 6.71
CA SER A 146 -1.74 2.71 7.87
C SER A 146 -0.48 1.95 8.27
N MET A 147 -0.48 1.46 9.51
CA MET A 147 0.47 0.48 10.01
C MET A 147 -0.26 -0.85 10.22
N GLN A 148 0.35 -1.95 9.83
CA GLN A 148 -0.18 -3.29 10.05
C GLN A 148 0.75 -4.05 10.98
N ALA A 149 0.21 -4.58 12.08
CA ALA A 149 0.93 -5.42 13.02
C ALA A 149 0.37 -6.85 12.99
N SER A 150 1.22 -7.85 12.94
CA SER A 150 0.85 -9.26 12.86
C SER A 150 1.76 -10.10 13.72
N LEU A 151 1.19 -10.96 14.54
CA LEU A 151 1.91 -11.86 15.41
C LEU A 151 1.78 -13.29 14.89
N PHE A 152 2.92 -13.95 14.75
CA PHE A 152 3.02 -15.35 14.40
C PHE A 152 3.63 -16.14 15.55
N ASP A 153 3.11 -17.31 15.81
CA ASP A 153 3.69 -18.30 16.72
C ASP A 153 3.35 -19.71 16.21
N LYS A 154 4.30 -20.61 16.28
CA LYS A 154 4.14 -22.02 15.87
C LYS A 154 3.54 -22.14 14.45
N ASP A 155 4.08 -21.40 13.49
CA ASP A 155 3.64 -21.33 12.11
C ASP A 155 2.22 -20.79 11.88
N ALA A 156 1.54 -20.31 12.92
CA ALA A 156 0.19 -19.78 12.82
C ALA A 156 0.17 -18.26 12.97
N LEU A 157 -0.70 -17.59 12.22
CA LEU A 157 -1.05 -16.19 12.45
C LEU A 157 -1.95 -16.12 13.68
N VAL A 158 -1.38 -15.69 14.82
CA VAL A 158 -2.10 -15.60 16.09
C VAL A 158 -3.00 -14.38 16.14
N SER A 159 -2.49 -13.26 15.63
CA SER A 159 -3.15 -11.97 15.72
C SER A 159 -2.74 -11.05 14.59
N THR A 160 -3.66 -10.21 14.15
CA THR A 160 -3.35 -9.16 13.18
C THR A 160 -4.25 -7.95 13.36
N GLN A 161 -3.66 -6.76 13.28
CA GLN A 161 -4.40 -5.50 13.36
C GLN A 161 -3.90 -4.50 12.32
N ASN A 162 -4.82 -3.68 11.83
CA ASN A 162 -4.52 -2.53 11.00
C ASN A 162 -4.79 -1.27 11.81
N LEU A 163 -3.75 -0.47 12.00
CA LEU A 163 -3.76 0.76 12.78
C LEU A 163 -3.72 1.97 11.85
N PRO A 164 -4.50 3.04 12.11
CA PRO A 164 -4.49 4.26 11.29
C PRO A 164 -3.27 5.14 11.60
N LEU A 165 -2.08 4.55 11.64
CA LEU A 165 -0.80 5.14 12.01
C LEU A 165 0.18 5.19 10.82
N GLY A 166 -0.33 5.45 9.62
CA GLY A 166 0.52 5.64 8.43
C GLY A 166 1.28 6.96 8.47
N VAL A 167 2.48 6.99 7.87
CA VAL A 167 3.40 8.14 7.90
C VAL A 167 2.75 9.43 7.37
N LEU A 168 2.03 9.35 6.25
CA LEU A 168 1.34 10.52 5.68
C LEU A 168 0.19 10.98 6.57
N ARG A 169 -0.58 10.04 7.14
CA ARG A 169 -1.69 10.34 8.04
C ARG A 169 -1.21 11.07 9.30
N LEU A 170 -0.15 10.58 9.92
CA LEU A 170 0.46 11.23 11.09
C LEU A 170 1.01 12.61 10.74
N ARG A 171 1.66 12.75 9.58
CA ARG A 171 2.17 14.03 9.10
C ARG A 171 1.06 15.07 8.90
N GLU A 172 -0.06 14.71 8.29
CA GLU A 172 -1.20 15.61 8.11
C GLU A 172 -1.80 16.02 9.46
N LEU A 173 -1.95 15.08 10.41
CA LEU A 173 -2.43 15.37 11.76
C LEU A 173 -1.53 16.40 12.46
N ILE A 174 -0.22 16.21 12.45
CA ILE A 174 0.76 17.12 13.07
C ILE A 174 0.75 18.50 12.42
N ALA A 175 0.61 18.56 11.10
CA ALA A 175 0.60 19.82 10.35
C ALA A 175 -0.57 20.73 10.75
N HIS A 176 -1.70 20.17 11.19
CA HIS A 176 -2.86 20.93 11.68
C HIS A 176 -2.65 21.49 13.08
N GLU A 177 -1.84 20.86 13.92
CA GLU A 177 -1.70 21.19 15.34
C GLU A 177 -0.60 22.28 15.61
N LYS A 178 0.15 22.71 14.61
CA LYS A 178 1.24 23.71 14.72
C LYS A 178 2.22 23.42 15.88
N LEU A 179 2.55 22.15 16.05
CA LEU A 179 3.41 21.69 17.13
C LEU A 179 4.90 22.00 16.91
N THR A 180 5.63 22.12 18.01
CA THR A 180 7.10 22.04 17.96
C THR A 180 7.53 20.61 17.61
N GLN A 181 8.79 20.42 17.20
CA GLN A 181 9.32 19.09 16.90
C GLN A 181 9.13 18.12 18.08
N GLN A 182 9.40 18.56 19.31
CA GLN A 182 9.21 17.76 20.50
C GLN A 182 7.73 17.46 20.76
N GLY A 183 6.85 18.44 20.55
CA GLY A 183 5.39 18.23 20.68
C GLY A 183 4.87 17.22 19.68
N ALA A 184 5.35 17.25 18.43
CA ALA A 184 5.01 16.28 17.40
C ALA A 184 5.46 14.85 17.77
N GLN A 185 6.69 14.70 18.29
CA GLN A 185 7.20 13.40 18.75
C GLN A 185 6.37 12.84 19.91
N ASN A 186 6.01 13.68 20.87
CA ASN A 186 5.19 13.26 22.01
C ASN A 186 3.79 12.84 21.56
N LEU A 187 3.15 13.58 20.66
CA LEU A 187 1.85 13.22 20.11
C LEU A 187 1.88 11.88 19.35
N ILE A 188 2.91 11.66 18.51
CA ILE A 188 3.08 10.38 17.82
C ILE A 188 3.24 9.24 18.81
N ALA A 189 4.07 9.40 19.82
CA ALA A 189 4.28 8.39 20.86
C ALA A 189 2.97 8.06 21.60
N GLU A 190 2.20 9.07 21.99
CA GLU A 190 0.89 8.92 22.65
C GLU A 190 -0.10 8.17 21.75
N LEU A 191 -0.19 8.52 20.47
CA LEU A 191 -1.07 7.84 19.52
C LEU A 191 -0.70 6.36 19.35
N ILE A 192 0.60 6.06 19.23
CA ILE A 192 1.09 4.68 19.13
C ILE A 192 0.78 3.92 20.41
N ASP A 193 1.05 4.50 21.57
CA ASP A 193 0.81 3.86 22.86
C ASP A 193 -0.69 3.56 23.07
N ASN A 194 -1.57 4.49 22.73
CA ASN A 194 -3.02 4.30 22.82
C ASN A 194 -3.52 3.13 21.96
N GLU A 195 -3.04 3.03 20.73
CA GLU A 195 -3.37 1.92 19.83
C GLU A 195 -2.78 0.59 20.34
N LEU A 196 -1.55 0.59 20.85
CA LEU A 196 -0.91 -0.60 21.41
C LEU A 196 -1.56 -1.06 22.72
N VAL A 197 -2.05 -0.15 23.56
CA VAL A 197 -2.82 -0.50 24.77
C VAL A 197 -4.10 -1.22 24.39
N THR A 198 -4.79 -0.73 23.38
CA THR A 198 -5.99 -1.38 22.84
C THR A 198 -5.68 -2.77 22.29
N TYR A 199 -4.60 -2.90 21.54
CA TYR A 199 -4.12 -4.18 21.02
C TYR A 199 -3.81 -5.18 22.12
N ARG A 200 -3.05 -4.78 23.16
CA ARG A 200 -2.70 -5.63 24.32
C ARG A 200 -3.89 -6.09 25.17
N LYS A 201 -5.01 -5.35 25.13
CA LYS A 201 -6.24 -5.76 25.85
C LYS A 201 -7.03 -6.82 25.09
N ILE A 202 -6.80 -6.98 23.82
CA ILE A 202 -7.50 -7.95 22.98
C ILE A 202 -6.76 -9.29 22.95
N TYR A 203 -5.43 -9.26 23.13
CA TYR A 203 -4.51 -10.39 23.06
C TYR A 203 -3.63 -10.49 24.31
#